data_7cedba32a9370311a9d46ad48ad0fee4
#
_entry.id   7cedba32a9370311a9d46ad48ad0fee4
#
_cell.length_a   1.000
_cell.length_b   1.000
_cell.length_c   1.000
_cell.angle_alpha   90.00
_cell.angle_beta   90.00
_cell.angle_gamma   90.00
#
_symmetry.space_group_name_H-M   'P 1'
#
loop_
_entity.id
_entity.type
_entity.pdbx_description
1 polymer ?
#
loop_
_entity_poly.entity_id
_entity_poly.type
_entity_poly.pdbx_seq_one_letter_code
_entity_poly.pdbx_strand_id
1 'polypeptide(L)'
;MTTHQRRSIGKWIIVLLAASTAACRLNLGGPELPPAPAISDDAATQAATMWSDALDEAVATGRVTVILTEEQLTSALSARWIADEDALVHSPVVTLRDGVIQVYGIVQQESFEATMRLVVTPVIDAQGRLGFELTSADFGPLPAPEAIRETVSGMLSEALAGPMGSLATGFQVTSVAVADGALAIVAEMR
;
A
#
# COMPACT_ATOMS: atom_id res chain seq x y z
N MET A 1 35.54 -45.88 -36.07
CA MET A 1 35.38 -45.46 -34.68
C MET A 1 35.95 -44.05 -34.60
N THR A 2 35.29 -42.95 -34.37
CA THR A 2 34.23 -42.59 -33.45
C THR A 2 33.93 -41.10 -33.59
N THR A 3 33.35 -40.64 -34.66
CA THR A 3 32.93 -39.23 -34.84
C THR A 3 31.51 -38.98 -34.33
N HIS A 4 30.71 -40.02 -34.08
CA HIS A 4 29.32 -39.90 -33.63
C HIS A 4 29.17 -39.62 -32.13
N GLN A 5 30.15 -40.04 -31.31
CA GLN A 5 30.08 -39.91 -29.85
C GLN A 5 30.36 -38.47 -29.37
N ARG A 6 31.16 -37.70 -30.09
CA ARG A 6 31.47 -36.30 -29.75
C ARG A 6 30.28 -35.34 -29.95
N ARG A 7 29.40 -35.65 -30.90
CA ARG A 7 28.21 -34.80 -31.18
C ARG A 7 27.12 -34.92 -30.14
N SER A 8 27.03 -36.04 -29.47
CA SER A 8 26.03 -36.27 -28.42
C SER A 8 26.38 -35.53 -27.14
N ILE A 9 27.65 -35.52 -26.74
CA ILE A 9 28.10 -34.82 -25.50
C ILE A 9 27.89 -33.33 -25.60
N GLY A 10 28.15 -32.72 -26.77
CA GLY A 10 27.89 -31.28 -26.96
C GLY A 10 26.42 -30.88 -26.81
N LYS A 11 25.50 -31.74 -27.28
CA LYS A 11 24.05 -31.50 -27.11
C LYS A 11 23.60 -31.59 -25.67
N TRP A 12 24.15 -32.51 -24.89
CA TRP A 12 23.83 -32.66 -23.47
C TRP A 12 24.39 -31.51 -22.60
N ILE A 13 25.59 -30.99 -22.96
CA ILE A 13 26.16 -29.82 -22.28
C ILE A 13 25.34 -28.56 -22.56
N ILE A 14 24.85 -28.38 -23.79
CA ILE A 14 23.98 -27.23 -24.13
C ILE A 14 22.63 -27.33 -23.41
N VAL A 15 22.05 -28.51 -23.28
CA VAL A 15 20.80 -28.73 -22.54
C VAL A 15 20.99 -28.48 -21.02
N LEU A 16 22.12 -28.89 -20.46
CA LEU A 16 22.47 -28.64 -19.07
C LEU A 16 22.73 -27.15 -18.78
N LEU A 17 23.38 -26.42 -19.71
CA LEU A 17 23.57 -24.98 -19.60
C LEU A 17 22.26 -24.21 -19.73
N ALA A 18 21.33 -24.66 -20.59
CA ALA A 18 20.01 -24.04 -20.72
C ALA A 18 19.10 -24.29 -19.53
N ALA A 19 19.27 -25.38 -18.79
CA ALA A 19 18.53 -25.68 -17.59
C ALA A 19 18.97 -24.86 -16.36
N SER A 20 20.19 -24.30 -16.37
CA SER A 20 20.72 -23.49 -15.26
C SER A 20 20.25 -22.03 -15.27
N THR A 21 19.54 -21.59 -16.31
CA THR A 21 18.93 -20.25 -16.39
C THR A 21 17.49 -20.19 -15.82
N ALA A 22 17.04 -21.24 -15.12
CA ALA A 22 15.84 -21.14 -14.31
C ALA A 22 16.13 -20.11 -13.20
N ALA A 23 15.72 -18.87 -13.45
CA ALA A 23 15.91 -17.76 -12.53
C ALA A 23 15.28 -18.13 -11.18
N CYS A 24 16.12 -18.51 -10.22
CA CYS A 24 15.71 -18.64 -8.83
C CYS A 24 15.30 -17.24 -8.38
N ARG A 25 13.99 -16.98 -8.27
CA ARG A 25 13.51 -15.80 -7.54
C ARG A 25 13.91 -15.99 -6.09
N LEU A 26 14.66 -15.04 -5.56
CA LEU A 26 15.07 -15.03 -4.17
C LEU A 26 13.90 -14.51 -3.35
N ASN A 27 13.24 -15.38 -2.59
CA ASN A 27 12.26 -14.93 -1.61
C ASN A 27 13.01 -14.53 -0.34
N LEU A 28 13.04 -13.25 -0.05
CA LEU A 28 13.72 -12.68 1.11
C LEU A 28 12.89 -12.80 2.39
N GLY A 29 11.63 -13.30 2.30
CA GLY A 29 10.72 -13.34 3.42
C GLY A 29 10.25 -11.95 3.84
N GLY A 30 9.93 -11.79 5.12
CA GLY A 30 9.49 -10.53 5.71
C GLY A 30 8.37 -10.71 6.73
N PRO A 31 7.70 -9.61 7.13
CA PRO A 31 6.54 -9.66 8.00
C PRO A 31 5.46 -10.58 7.43
N GLU A 32 4.79 -11.32 8.31
CA GLU A 32 3.67 -12.17 7.90
C GLU A 32 2.54 -11.29 7.35
N LEU A 33 2.06 -11.60 6.14
CA LEU A 33 0.93 -10.91 5.56
C LEU A 33 -0.33 -11.28 6.35
N PRO A 34 -1.09 -10.31 6.86
CA PRO A 34 -2.38 -10.61 7.46
C PRO A 34 -3.35 -11.14 6.38
N PRO A 35 -4.39 -11.89 6.78
CA PRO A 35 -5.41 -12.31 5.85
C PRO A 35 -6.02 -11.08 5.15
N ALA A 36 -5.98 -11.08 3.82
CA ALA A 36 -6.52 -9.99 3.04
C ALA A 36 -8.05 -9.94 3.20
N PRO A 37 -8.64 -8.75 3.43
CA PRO A 37 -10.09 -8.60 3.33
C PRO A 37 -10.55 -8.86 1.88
N ALA A 38 -11.84 -9.08 1.71
CA ALA A 38 -12.40 -9.22 0.38
C ALA A 38 -12.23 -7.91 -0.40
N ILE A 39 -11.39 -7.93 -1.44
CA ILE A 39 -11.22 -6.78 -2.33
C ILE A 39 -12.42 -6.74 -3.27
N SER A 40 -13.09 -5.60 -3.34
CA SER A 40 -14.19 -5.39 -4.26
C SER A 40 -14.20 -3.97 -4.83
N ASP A 41 -14.59 -3.84 -6.10
CA ASP A 41 -14.79 -2.53 -6.74
C ASP A 41 -15.90 -1.75 -6.04
N ASP A 42 -16.87 -2.46 -5.46
CA ASP A 42 -17.94 -1.87 -4.68
C ASP A 42 -17.42 -1.20 -3.40
N ALA A 43 -16.50 -1.83 -2.67
CA ALA A 43 -15.92 -1.26 -1.46
C ALA A 43 -15.04 -0.02 -1.78
N ALA A 44 -14.28 -0.06 -2.87
CA ALA A 44 -13.52 1.09 -3.34
C ALA A 44 -14.45 2.27 -3.75
N THR A 45 -15.52 1.96 -4.46
CA THR A 45 -16.53 2.95 -4.86
C THR A 45 -17.25 3.52 -3.64
N GLN A 46 -17.64 2.68 -2.68
CA GLN A 46 -18.27 3.12 -1.44
C GLN A 46 -17.38 4.08 -0.66
N ALA A 47 -16.07 3.82 -0.54
CA ALA A 47 -15.16 4.73 0.11
C ALA A 47 -15.15 6.12 -0.55
N ALA A 48 -15.14 6.17 -1.88
CA ALA A 48 -15.20 7.42 -2.63
C ALA A 48 -16.54 8.14 -2.46
N THR A 49 -17.66 7.40 -2.49
CA THR A 49 -19.00 7.94 -2.33
C THR A 49 -19.23 8.48 -0.91
N MET A 50 -18.85 7.72 0.12
CA MET A 50 -18.93 8.17 1.51
C MET A 50 -18.18 9.49 1.74
N TRP A 51 -17.05 9.65 1.06
CA TRP A 51 -16.28 10.88 1.13
C TRP A 51 -17.01 12.06 0.49
N SER A 52 -17.57 11.84 -0.70
CA SER A 52 -18.37 12.82 -1.43
C SER A 52 -19.62 13.24 -0.64
N ASP A 53 -20.37 12.27 -0.13
CA ASP A 53 -21.60 12.50 0.64
C ASP A 53 -21.30 13.26 1.95
N ALA A 54 -20.21 12.91 2.63
CA ALA A 54 -19.79 13.60 3.85
C ALA A 54 -19.42 15.06 3.57
N LEU A 55 -18.81 15.38 2.43
CA LEU A 55 -18.51 16.74 2.02
C LEU A 55 -19.79 17.54 1.69
N ASP A 56 -20.76 16.90 1.00
CA ASP A 56 -22.03 17.55 0.68
C ASP A 56 -22.85 17.84 1.95
N GLU A 57 -22.88 16.91 2.90
CA GLU A 57 -23.53 17.13 4.21
C GLU A 57 -22.82 18.23 5.02
N ALA A 58 -21.52 18.36 4.88
CA ALA A 58 -20.74 19.36 5.59
C ALA A 58 -21.08 20.79 5.17
N VAL A 59 -21.53 21.01 3.95
CA VAL A 59 -22.00 22.33 3.49
C VAL A 59 -23.23 22.78 4.29
N ALA A 60 -24.06 21.82 4.71
CA ALA A 60 -25.28 22.11 5.49
C ALA A 60 -25.02 22.16 7.01
N THR A 61 -24.11 21.33 7.52
CA THR A 61 -23.88 21.11 8.96
C THR A 61 -22.64 21.81 9.49
N GLY A 62 -21.73 22.22 8.61
CA GLY A 62 -20.41 22.74 8.99
C GLY A 62 -19.44 21.67 9.50
N ARG A 63 -19.82 20.39 9.48
CA ARG A 63 -19.02 19.28 10.01
C ARG A 63 -18.95 18.12 9.04
N VAL A 64 -17.76 17.56 8.88
CA VAL A 64 -17.50 16.30 8.12
C VAL A 64 -17.19 15.21 9.14
N THR A 65 -17.81 14.04 8.95
CA THR A 65 -17.41 12.81 9.67
C THR A 65 -17.31 11.69 8.66
N VAL A 66 -16.12 11.11 8.53
CA VAL A 66 -15.86 9.98 7.63
C VAL A 66 -15.31 8.82 8.45
N ILE A 67 -15.86 7.62 8.24
CA ILE A 67 -15.37 6.38 8.85
C ILE A 67 -15.05 5.41 7.72
N LEU A 68 -13.79 5.01 7.63
CA LEU A 68 -13.28 4.08 6.61
C LEU A 68 -12.86 2.77 7.26
N THR A 69 -13.22 1.65 6.63
CA THR A 69 -12.86 0.31 7.08
C THR A 69 -11.57 -0.19 6.43
N GLU A 70 -10.96 -1.23 7.01
CA GLU A 70 -9.81 -1.93 6.41
C GLU A 70 -10.11 -2.42 4.99
N GLU A 71 -11.31 -2.96 4.75
CA GLU A 71 -11.76 -3.42 3.44
C GLU A 71 -11.80 -2.28 2.41
N GLN A 72 -12.41 -1.16 2.78
CA GLN A 72 -12.52 0.01 1.91
C GLN A 72 -11.15 0.61 1.56
N LEU A 73 -10.27 0.75 2.56
CA LEU A 73 -8.92 1.25 2.35
C LEU A 73 -8.07 0.29 1.52
N THR A 74 -8.16 -1.02 1.78
CA THR A 74 -7.47 -2.04 1.00
C THR A 74 -7.94 -2.04 -0.44
N SER A 75 -9.26 -1.98 -0.67
CA SER A 75 -9.86 -1.96 -2.01
C SER A 75 -9.48 -0.71 -2.79
N ALA A 76 -9.54 0.47 -2.15
CA ALA A 76 -9.16 1.74 -2.77
C ALA A 76 -7.67 1.77 -3.14
N LEU A 77 -6.80 1.26 -2.27
CA LEU A 77 -5.37 1.18 -2.52
C LEU A 77 -5.05 0.17 -3.62
N SER A 78 -5.74 -0.98 -3.63
CA SER A 78 -5.60 -2.00 -4.67
C SER A 78 -6.00 -1.47 -6.04
N ALA A 79 -7.13 -0.78 -6.15
CA ALA A 79 -7.59 -0.18 -7.40
C ALA A 79 -6.59 0.84 -7.96
N ARG A 80 -5.98 1.64 -7.08
CA ARG A 80 -4.97 2.63 -7.47
C ARG A 80 -3.66 1.99 -7.95
N TRP A 81 -3.19 0.95 -7.27
CA TRP A 81 -1.95 0.27 -7.65
C TRP A 81 -2.10 -0.65 -8.87
N ILE A 82 -3.28 -1.24 -9.09
CA ILE A 82 -3.56 -1.98 -10.33
C ILE A 82 -3.56 -1.04 -11.55
N ALA A 83 -3.94 0.22 -11.38
CA ALA A 83 -3.92 1.20 -12.46
C ALA A 83 -2.50 1.69 -12.81
N ASP A 84 -1.50 1.40 -11.99
CA ASP A 84 -0.10 1.72 -12.21
C ASP A 84 0.65 0.45 -12.64
N GLU A 85 0.92 0.34 -13.95
CA GLU A 85 1.63 -0.82 -14.53
C GLU A 85 3.08 -0.95 -14.00
N ASP A 86 3.65 0.13 -13.50
CA ASP A 86 5.00 0.20 -12.92
C ASP A 86 4.99 0.07 -11.38
N ALA A 87 3.85 -0.26 -10.77
CA ALA A 87 3.75 -0.38 -9.33
C ALA A 87 4.71 -1.44 -8.79
N LEU A 88 5.63 -1.01 -7.95
CA LEU A 88 6.60 -1.90 -7.30
C LEU A 88 5.97 -2.80 -6.23
N VAL A 89 4.80 -2.44 -5.75
CA VAL A 89 4.11 -3.11 -4.64
C VAL A 89 2.81 -3.73 -5.14
N HIS A 90 2.64 -4.99 -4.85
CA HIS A 90 1.45 -5.77 -5.22
C HIS A 90 0.72 -6.26 -3.98
N SER A 91 -0.54 -6.64 -4.16
CA SER A 91 -1.39 -7.26 -3.12
C SER A 91 -1.42 -6.45 -1.82
N PRO A 92 -1.79 -5.15 -1.85
CA PRO A 92 -1.85 -4.35 -0.65
C PRO A 92 -2.90 -4.89 0.33
N VAL A 93 -2.57 -4.84 1.61
CA VAL A 93 -3.49 -5.11 2.72
C VAL A 93 -3.33 -4.01 3.75
N VAL A 94 -4.42 -3.36 4.12
CA VAL A 94 -4.44 -2.33 5.16
C VAL A 94 -5.05 -2.92 6.42
N THR A 95 -4.39 -2.71 7.56
CA THR A 95 -4.94 -3.00 8.88
C THR A 95 -4.92 -1.75 9.75
N LEU A 96 -5.94 -1.61 10.60
CA LEU A 96 -6.20 -0.46 11.44
C LEU A 96 -6.23 -0.91 12.90
N ARG A 97 -5.11 -0.75 13.61
CA ARG A 97 -4.95 -1.24 14.99
C ARG A 97 -4.06 -0.31 15.80
N ASP A 98 -4.28 -0.26 17.09
CA ASP A 98 -3.39 0.40 18.06
C ASP A 98 -3.07 1.88 17.72
N GLY A 99 -4.01 2.59 17.11
CA GLY A 99 -3.81 4.00 16.75
C GLY A 99 -3.01 4.22 15.47
N VAL A 100 -2.60 3.16 14.74
CA VAL A 100 -1.79 3.25 13.54
C VAL A 100 -2.43 2.55 12.35
N ILE A 101 -2.08 3.00 11.16
CA ILE A 101 -2.41 2.37 9.89
C ILE A 101 -1.22 1.51 9.49
N GLN A 102 -1.43 0.21 9.31
CA GLN A 102 -0.38 -0.66 8.80
C GLN A 102 -0.73 -1.06 7.38
N VAL A 103 0.19 -0.82 6.46
CA VAL A 103 0.05 -1.20 5.05
C VAL A 103 1.06 -2.29 4.74
N TYR A 104 0.54 -3.44 4.36
CA TYR A 104 1.35 -4.56 3.89
C TYR A 104 1.29 -4.65 2.39
N GLY A 105 2.30 -5.27 1.80
CA GLY A 105 2.34 -5.54 0.37
C GLY A 105 3.49 -6.45 0.00
N ILE A 106 3.49 -6.93 -1.24
CA ILE A 106 4.55 -7.72 -1.81
C ILE A 106 5.29 -6.84 -2.79
N VAL A 107 6.57 -6.63 -2.55
CA VAL A 107 7.45 -5.97 -3.50
C VAL A 107 8.09 -7.03 -4.37
N GLN A 108 7.91 -6.89 -5.67
CA GLN A 108 8.42 -7.80 -6.65
C GLN A 108 9.33 -7.05 -7.63
N GLN A 109 10.57 -7.50 -7.73
CA GLN A 109 11.52 -7.10 -8.77
C GLN A 109 12.01 -8.33 -9.52
N GLU A 110 12.69 -8.13 -10.64
CA GLU A 110 13.12 -9.20 -11.54
C GLU A 110 13.80 -10.40 -10.85
N SER A 111 14.56 -10.15 -9.78
CA SER A 111 15.39 -11.14 -9.10
C SER A 111 14.98 -11.45 -7.66
N PHE A 112 14.09 -10.67 -7.06
CA PHE A 112 13.68 -10.90 -5.67
C PHE A 112 12.21 -10.57 -5.42
N GLU A 113 11.66 -11.20 -4.39
CA GLU A 113 10.36 -10.93 -3.82
C GLU A 113 10.51 -10.77 -2.30
N ALA A 114 9.88 -9.76 -1.74
CA ALA A 114 9.89 -9.50 -0.30
C ALA A 114 8.55 -8.96 0.18
N THR A 115 8.13 -9.36 1.37
CA THR A 115 6.98 -8.74 2.02
C THR A 115 7.42 -7.43 2.66
N MET A 116 6.61 -6.40 2.45
CA MET A 116 6.78 -5.06 3.03
C MET A 116 5.71 -4.81 4.08
N ARG A 117 6.06 -4.11 5.15
CA ARG A 117 5.13 -3.51 6.09
C ARG A 117 5.52 -2.05 6.34
N LEU A 118 4.55 -1.17 6.20
CA LEU A 118 4.64 0.24 6.55
C LEU A 118 3.75 0.50 7.76
N VAL A 119 4.24 1.22 8.74
CA VAL A 119 3.46 1.69 9.88
C VAL A 119 3.35 3.21 9.79
N VAL A 120 2.13 3.68 9.71
CA VAL A 120 1.80 5.09 9.48
C VAL A 120 0.93 5.59 10.60
N THR A 121 1.31 6.71 11.20
CA THR A 121 0.54 7.38 12.23
C THR A 121 -0.14 8.60 11.64
N PRO A 122 -1.47 8.71 11.69
CA PRO A 122 -2.16 9.93 11.31
C PRO A 122 -1.88 11.02 12.34
N VAL A 123 -1.56 12.23 11.85
CA VAL A 123 -1.26 13.39 12.69
C VAL A 123 -2.07 14.59 12.23
N ILE A 124 -2.38 15.50 13.15
CA ILE A 124 -3.04 16.78 12.84
C ILE A 124 -2.02 17.87 13.11
N ASP A 125 -1.71 18.69 12.11
CA ASP A 125 -0.79 19.80 12.29
C ASP A 125 -1.46 21.00 13.02
N ALA A 126 -0.64 22.01 13.34
CA ALA A 126 -1.11 23.21 14.03
C ALA A 126 -2.14 24.03 13.22
N GLN A 127 -2.26 23.77 11.93
CA GLN A 127 -3.22 24.38 11.02
C GLN A 127 -4.50 23.54 10.84
N GLY A 128 -4.60 22.40 11.54
CA GLY A 128 -5.71 21.47 11.44
C GLY A 128 -5.71 20.69 10.11
N ARG A 129 -4.54 20.46 9.51
CA ARG A 129 -4.42 19.62 8.32
C ARG A 129 -4.06 18.20 8.75
N LEU A 130 -4.73 17.24 8.16
CA LEU A 130 -4.38 15.84 8.36
C LEU A 130 -3.10 15.52 7.59
N GLY A 131 -2.14 14.94 8.28
CA GLY A 131 -0.90 14.40 7.76
C GLY A 131 -0.71 12.94 8.17
N PHE A 132 0.28 12.32 7.61
CA PHE A 132 0.62 10.92 7.86
C PHE A 132 2.13 10.81 8.05
N GLU A 133 2.54 10.34 9.22
CA GLU A 133 3.95 10.11 9.54
C GLU A 133 4.29 8.64 9.39
N LEU A 134 5.29 8.33 8.56
CA LEU A 134 5.84 6.99 8.43
C LEU A 134 6.70 6.67 9.67
N THR A 135 6.15 5.86 10.55
CA THR A 135 6.81 5.50 11.83
C THR A 135 7.78 4.33 11.64
N SER A 136 7.43 3.36 10.79
CA SER A 136 8.27 2.20 10.46
C SER A 136 8.05 1.77 9.02
N ALA A 137 9.14 1.31 8.41
CA ALA A 137 9.12 0.62 7.12
C ALA A 137 10.03 -0.61 7.20
N ASP A 138 9.43 -1.80 7.09
CA ASP A 138 10.13 -3.07 7.09
C ASP A 138 10.06 -3.68 5.70
N PHE A 139 11.18 -4.19 5.23
CA PHE A 139 11.34 -4.77 3.90
C PHE A 139 12.04 -6.12 4.01
N GLY A 140 11.26 -7.19 3.86
CA GLY A 140 11.81 -8.49 4.19
C GLY A 140 12.26 -8.56 5.65
N PRO A 141 13.42 -9.18 5.93
CA PRO A 141 13.97 -9.25 7.28
C PRO A 141 14.75 -7.99 7.70
N LEU A 142 14.83 -6.98 6.84
CA LEU A 142 15.66 -5.79 7.05
C LEU A 142 14.79 -4.52 7.07
N PRO A 143 15.20 -3.49 7.83
CA PRO A 143 14.57 -2.18 7.73
C PRO A 143 14.77 -1.61 6.31
N ALA A 144 13.76 -0.93 5.79
CA ALA A 144 13.85 -0.31 4.48
C ALA A 144 14.97 0.74 4.42
N PRO A 145 15.79 0.74 3.35
CA PRO A 145 16.75 1.81 3.10
C PRO A 145 16.06 3.18 3.06
N GLU A 146 16.78 4.24 3.48
CA GLU A 146 16.21 5.61 3.58
C GLU A 146 15.57 6.09 2.27
N ALA A 147 16.22 5.84 1.13
CA ALA A 147 15.67 6.21 -0.18
C ALA A 147 14.32 5.55 -0.49
N ILE A 148 14.11 4.31 -0.05
CA ILE A 148 12.83 3.61 -0.20
C ILE A 148 11.80 4.23 0.75
N ARG A 149 12.18 4.54 1.99
CA ARG A 149 11.30 5.18 2.97
C ARG A 149 10.80 6.54 2.47
N GLU A 150 11.68 7.37 1.91
CA GLU A 150 11.33 8.66 1.33
C GLU A 150 10.38 8.51 0.14
N THR A 151 10.67 7.59 -0.78
CA THR A 151 9.82 7.31 -1.95
C THR A 151 8.43 6.84 -1.52
N VAL A 152 8.37 5.87 -0.61
CA VAL A 152 7.11 5.33 -0.10
C VAL A 152 6.32 6.39 0.69
N SER A 153 7.00 7.20 1.50
CA SER A 153 6.38 8.31 2.24
C SER A 153 5.76 9.34 1.28
N GLY A 154 6.47 9.67 0.18
CA GLY A 154 5.95 10.53 -0.87
C GLY A 154 4.71 9.96 -1.55
N MET A 155 4.77 8.69 -1.99
CA MET A 155 3.64 7.99 -2.61
C MET A 155 2.44 7.89 -1.67
N LEU A 156 2.67 7.57 -0.40
CA LEU A 156 1.62 7.47 0.61
C LEU A 156 0.96 8.82 0.85
N SER A 157 1.77 9.87 0.98
CA SER A 157 1.27 11.24 1.15
C SER A 157 0.43 11.67 -0.05
N GLU A 158 0.85 11.36 -1.28
CA GLU A 158 0.09 11.65 -2.50
C GLU A 158 -1.19 10.82 -2.59
N ALA A 159 -1.12 9.51 -2.28
CA ALA A 159 -2.27 8.61 -2.29
C ALA A 159 -3.35 9.05 -1.30
N LEU A 160 -2.95 9.50 -0.13
CA LEU A 160 -3.85 9.93 0.93
C LEU A 160 -4.28 11.40 0.79
N ALA A 161 -3.43 12.26 0.19
CA ALA A 161 -3.77 13.66 -0.07
C ALA A 161 -4.83 13.85 -1.16
N GLY A 162 -4.96 12.93 -2.10
CA GLY A 162 -5.91 13.04 -3.23
C GLY A 162 -7.37 13.20 -2.77
N PRO A 163 -7.95 12.24 -2.06
CA PRO A 163 -9.31 12.37 -1.52
C PRO A 163 -9.43 13.40 -0.41
N MET A 164 -8.37 13.58 0.40
CA MET A 164 -8.36 14.47 1.56
C MET A 164 -7.93 15.90 1.23
N GLY A 165 -7.35 16.14 0.07
CA GLY A 165 -6.95 17.48 -0.39
C GLY A 165 -8.15 18.43 -0.53
N SER A 166 -9.34 17.91 -0.79
CA SER A 166 -10.59 18.68 -0.77
C SER A 166 -10.96 19.20 0.63
N LEU A 167 -10.57 18.50 1.70
CA LEU A 167 -10.71 19.01 3.08
C LEU A 167 -9.76 20.17 3.38
N ALA A 168 -8.62 20.25 2.67
CA ALA A 168 -7.64 21.33 2.93
C ALA A 168 -8.16 22.72 2.56
N THR A 169 -9.19 22.80 1.71
CA THR A 169 -9.82 24.06 1.28
C THR A 169 -11.13 24.28 2.02
N GLY A 170 -11.06 24.85 3.22
CA GLY A 170 -12.25 25.30 3.95
C GLY A 170 -12.60 24.52 5.21
N PHE A 171 -11.97 23.35 5.44
CA PHE A 171 -12.17 22.54 6.64
C PHE A 171 -10.90 22.45 7.48
N GLN A 172 -11.10 22.21 8.77
CA GLN A 172 -10.04 21.93 9.72
C GLN A 172 -10.33 20.59 10.38
N VAL A 173 -9.39 19.65 10.29
CA VAL A 173 -9.50 18.37 10.97
C VAL A 173 -9.36 18.61 12.47
N THR A 174 -10.37 18.21 13.22
CA THR A 174 -10.44 18.37 14.67
C THR A 174 -10.12 17.08 15.40
N SER A 175 -10.33 15.93 14.75
CA SER A 175 -10.03 14.63 15.33
C SER A 175 -9.72 13.61 14.25
N VAL A 176 -8.76 12.76 14.54
CA VAL A 176 -8.48 11.53 13.80
C VAL A 176 -8.27 10.40 14.80
N ALA A 177 -8.91 9.27 14.57
CA ALA A 177 -8.78 8.09 15.41
C ALA A 177 -8.66 6.83 14.55
N VAL A 178 -7.72 5.98 14.91
CA VAL A 178 -7.59 4.64 14.37
C VAL A 178 -7.95 3.67 15.49
N ALA A 179 -9.00 2.91 15.28
CA ALA A 179 -9.43 1.84 16.17
C ALA A 179 -9.44 0.52 15.40
N ASP A 180 -9.73 -0.59 16.10
CA ASP A 180 -9.74 -1.91 15.49
C ASP A 180 -10.70 -1.99 14.29
N GLY A 181 -10.12 -2.02 13.09
CA GLY A 181 -10.84 -2.15 11.85
C GLY A 181 -11.39 -0.85 11.23
N ALA A 182 -11.23 0.31 11.88
CA ALA A 182 -11.79 1.58 11.40
C ALA A 182 -10.85 2.78 11.57
N LEU A 183 -10.85 3.68 10.58
CA LEU A 183 -10.26 5.02 10.62
C LEU A 183 -11.40 6.04 10.63
N ALA A 184 -11.52 6.81 11.71
CA ALA A 184 -12.49 7.89 11.85
C ALA A 184 -11.80 9.24 11.72
N ILE A 185 -12.37 10.14 10.90
CA ILE A 185 -11.88 11.49 10.67
C ILE A 185 -13.05 12.45 10.92
N VAL A 186 -12.82 13.47 11.73
CA VAL A 186 -13.77 14.56 11.96
C VAL A 186 -13.12 15.86 11.57
N ALA A 187 -13.81 16.66 10.76
CA ALA A 187 -13.37 17.99 10.38
C ALA A 187 -14.52 18.98 10.50
N GLU A 188 -14.21 20.24 10.75
CA GLU A 188 -15.17 21.34 10.87
C GLU A 188 -14.82 22.45 9.88
N MET A 189 -15.85 23.14 9.39
CA MET A 189 -15.68 24.30 8.50
C MET A 189 -14.99 25.43 9.25
N ARG A 190 -14.06 26.10 8.59
CA ARG A 190 -13.34 27.27 9.17
C ARG A 190 -14.21 28.51 9.17
#